data_e7edd01da86db642ee95b25ca08b01d9
#
_entry.id   e7edd01da86db642ee95b25ca08b01d9
#
_cell.length_a   1.000
_cell.length_b   1.000
_cell.length_c   1.000
_cell.angle_alpha   90.00
_cell.angle_beta   90.00
_cell.angle_gamma   90.00
#
_symmetry.space_group_name_H-M   'P 1'
#
loop_
_entity.id
_entity.type
_entity.pdbx_description
1 polymer ?
#
loop_
_entity_poly.entity_id
_entity_poly.type
_entity_poly.pdbx_seq_one_letter_code
_entity_poly.pdbx_strand_id
1 'polypeptide(L)'
;MNTKHFAMLLLVPLSTVALTPANGADESPPPSLNVSDRGPLFFIGFQASIAAMVGASEGKLEGDTALDMAKDITEELRKMRPANTPSLAQCKVVSAEAETRSSEDEDGDHRIDVMTTWVMECQKPALLKYLDISLFKAIPAVNAIEAYYFSDTAQVYKKLTPASKRLNR
;
A
#
# COMPACT_ATOMS: atom_id res chain seq x y z
N MET A 1 -5.95 -77.47 -14.03
CA MET A 1 -5.66 -76.19 -14.71
C MET A 1 -5.50 -75.17 -13.60
N ASN A 2 -4.23 -74.79 -13.23
CA ASN A 2 -3.87 -73.92 -12.12
C ASN A 2 -3.55 -72.52 -12.68
N THR A 3 -4.38 -71.56 -12.41
CA THR A 3 -4.11 -70.14 -12.76
C THR A 3 -3.54 -69.43 -11.52
N LYS A 4 -2.22 -69.12 -11.55
CA LYS A 4 -1.52 -68.36 -10.51
C LYS A 4 -1.75 -66.86 -10.79
N HIS A 5 -2.42 -66.15 -9.87
CA HIS A 5 -2.49 -64.70 -9.89
C HIS A 5 -1.21 -64.13 -9.27
N PHE A 6 -0.47 -63.40 -10.09
CA PHE A 6 0.70 -62.63 -9.68
C PHE A 6 0.20 -61.21 -9.22
N ALA A 7 0.24 -60.96 -7.93
CA ALA A 7 -0.03 -59.62 -7.39
C ALA A 7 1.26 -58.79 -7.47
N MET A 8 1.25 -57.79 -8.32
CA MET A 8 2.35 -56.84 -8.49
C MET A 8 2.14 -55.67 -7.50
N LEU A 9 2.93 -55.66 -6.43
CA LEU A 9 2.96 -54.57 -5.44
C LEU A 9 3.71 -53.36 -6.05
N LEU A 10 2.98 -52.28 -6.37
CA LEU A 10 3.55 -51.02 -6.76
C LEU A 10 3.96 -50.24 -5.48
N LEU A 11 5.27 -50.20 -5.21
CA LEU A 11 5.86 -49.30 -4.23
C LEU A 11 5.87 -47.87 -4.78
N VAL A 12 5.03 -47.00 -4.26
CA VAL A 12 5.07 -45.56 -4.54
C VAL A 12 6.09 -44.93 -3.56
N PRO A 13 7.14 -44.27 -4.04
CA PRO A 13 8.06 -43.56 -3.13
C PRO A 13 7.34 -42.32 -2.57
N LEU A 14 7.22 -42.25 -1.25
CA LEU A 14 6.83 -41.04 -0.55
C LEU A 14 7.96 -40.01 -0.72
N SER A 15 7.77 -39.05 -1.62
CA SER A 15 8.61 -37.88 -1.69
C SER A 15 8.28 -36.97 -0.49
N THR A 16 9.12 -36.95 0.52
CA THR A 16 9.06 -35.96 1.59
C THR A 16 9.41 -34.59 1.01
N VAL A 17 8.38 -33.79 0.76
CA VAL A 17 8.54 -32.36 0.52
C VAL A 17 9.00 -31.73 1.81
N ALA A 18 10.28 -31.38 1.88
CA ALA A 18 10.81 -30.54 2.94
C ALA A 18 10.16 -29.16 2.79
N LEU A 19 9.20 -28.86 3.66
CA LEU A 19 8.74 -27.51 3.89
C LEU A 19 9.92 -26.75 4.49
N THR A 20 10.63 -25.98 3.66
CA THR A 20 11.52 -24.94 4.16
C THR A 20 10.65 -23.96 4.93
N PRO A 21 10.94 -23.68 6.23
CA PRO A 21 10.28 -22.58 6.91
C PRO A 21 10.59 -21.33 6.09
N ALA A 22 9.55 -20.67 5.57
CA ALA A 22 9.69 -19.32 5.12
C ALA A 22 10.17 -18.53 6.34
N ASN A 23 11.42 -18.05 6.30
CA ASN A 23 11.89 -17.04 7.20
C ASN A 23 10.98 -15.82 6.91
N GLY A 24 9.88 -15.71 7.65
CA GLY A 24 9.13 -14.50 7.79
C GLY A 24 10.03 -13.52 8.53
N ALA A 25 10.90 -12.82 7.81
CA ALA A 25 11.34 -11.54 8.28
C ALA A 25 10.04 -10.74 8.45
N ASP A 26 9.85 -10.22 9.63
CA ASP A 26 8.72 -9.36 10.01
C ASP A 26 8.85 -8.04 9.21
N GLU A 27 8.50 -8.13 7.93
CA GLU A 27 8.63 -7.03 7.00
C GLU A 27 7.28 -6.29 7.03
N SER A 28 7.29 -5.10 7.61
CA SER A 28 6.12 -4.21 7.55
C SER A 28 5.50 -4.20 6.17
N PRO A 29 4.18 -4.18 6.11
CA PRO A 29 3.51 -4.08 4.83
C PRO A 29 4.01 -2.85 4.08
N PRO A 30 4.25 -2.97 2.77
CA PRO A 30 4.73 -1.87 1.95
C PRO A 30 3.73 -0.71 1.97
N PRO A 31 4.21 0.54 1.80
CA PRO A 31 3.34 1.68 1.63
C PRO A 31 2.28 1.43 0.57
N SER A 32 1.02 1.69 0.89
CA SER A 32 -0.11 1.41 0.02
C SER A 32 -0.92 2.66 -0.30
N LEU A 33 -1.50 2.71 -1.50
CA LEU A 33 -2.36 3.78 -1.99
C LEU A 33 -3.62 3.18 -2.60
N ASN A 34 -4.76 3.52 -2.04
CA ASN A 34 -6.06 3.10 -2.55
C ASN A 34 -6.78 4.30 -3.16
N VAL A 35 -7.19 4.18 -4.41
CA VAL A 35 -7.96 5.20 -5.11
C VAL A 35 -9.30 4.61 -5.52
N SER A 36 -10.39 5.29 -5.20
CA SER A 36 -11.72 4.94 -5.70
C SER A 36 -12.46 6.18 -6.17
N ASP A 37 -13.37 6.02 -7.13
CA ASP A 37 -14.22 7.11 -7.61
C ASP A 37 -15.71 6.83 -7.39
N ARG A 38 -16.45 7.90 -7.15
CA ARG A 38 -17.91 7.92 -7.09
C ARG A 38 -18.41 9.19 -7.78
N GLY A 39 -18.65 9.08 -9.08
CA GLY A 39 -19.06 10.23 -9.90
C GLY A 39 -17.96 11.32 -9.97
N PRO A 40 -18.20 12.54 -9.44
CA PRO A 40 -17.20 13.59 -9.45
C PRO A 40 -16.16 13.48 -8.33
N LEU A 41 -16.38 12.62 -7.32
CA LEU A 41 -15.51 12.48 -6.14
C LEU A 41 -14.53 11.34 -6.31
N PHE A 42 -13.28 11.61 -5.95
CA PHE A 42 -12.17 10.65 -5.89
C PHE A 42 -11.66 10.58 -4.46
N PHE A 43 -11.68 9.39 -3.90
CA PHE A 43 -11.15 9.09 -2.57
C PHE A 43 -9.77 8.49 -2.73
N ILE A 44 -8.78 9.10 -2.11
CA ILE A 44 -7.38 8.67 -2.17
C ILE A 44 -6.94 8.38 -0.75
N GLY A 45 -6.78 7.10 -0.42
CA GLY A 45 -6.28 6.64 0.88
C GLY A 45 -4.81 6.22 0.76
N PHE A 46 -3.96 6.70 1.65
CA PHE A 46 -2.56 6.30 1.77
C PHE A 46 -2.31 5.74 3.17
N GLN A 47 -1.53 4.66 3.24
CA GLN A 47 -1.09 4.07 4.49
C GLN A 47 0.37 3.64 4.39
N ALA A 48 1.14 3.94 5.41
CA ALA A 48 2.51 3.46 5.56
C ALA A 48 2.93 3.46 7.04
N SER A 49 3.88 2.59 7.41
CA SER A 49 4.54 2.70 8.73
C SER A 49 5.44 3.92 8.77
N ILE A 50 5.60 4.52 9.95
CA ILE A 50 6.52 5.65 10.13
C ILE A 50 7.96 5.24 9.78
N ALA A 51 8.37 4.02 10.09
CA ALA A 51 9.68 3.51 9.75
C ALA A 51 9.93 3.54 8.23
N ALA A 52 8.97 3.06 7.42
CA ALA A 52 9.07 3.13 5.97
C ALA A 52 9.10 4.58 5.45
N MET A 53 8.39 5.50 6.10
CA MET A 53 8.30 6.90 5.68
C MET A 53 9.58 7.69 5.93
N VAL A 54 10.37 7.32 6.95
CA VAL A 54 11.65 7.97 7.28
C VAL A 54 12.86 7.16 6.86
N GLY A 55 12.67 5.97 6.26
CA GLY A 55 13.75 5.10 5.82
C GLY A 55 14.49 4.44 6.97
N ALA A 56 13.85 4.28 8.12
CA ALA A 56 14.39 3.57 9.26
C ALA A 56 14.07 2.07 9.15
N SER A 57 14.92 1.23 9.73
CA SER A 57 14.59 -0.18 9.97
C SER A 57 13.55 -0.26 11.08
N GLU A 58 12.63 -1.19 11.00
CA GLU A 58 11.68 -1.47 12.06
C GLU A 58 12.39 -1.82 13.37
N GLY A 59 11.77 -1.54 14.51
CA GLY A 59 12.38 -1.69 15.83
C GLY A 59 13.45 -0.66 16.20
N LYS A 60 13.80 0.29 15.30
CA LYS A 60 14.74 1.39 15.61
C LYS A 60 14.06 2.73 15.88
N LEU A 61 12.77 2.81 15.60
CA LEU A 61 11.97 4.01 15.82
C LEU A 61 10.89 3.68 16.84
N GLU A 62 11.20 3.91 18.12
CA GLU A 62 10.30 3.61 19.22
C GLU A 62 9.98 4.84 20.06
N GLY A 63 8.88 4.78 20.79
CA GLY A 63 8.52 5.74 21.81
C GLY A 63 8.11 7.12 21.30
N ASP A 64 8.33 8.12 22.13
CA ASP A 64 7.87 9.50 21.89
C ASP A 64 8.43 10.12 20.61
N THR A 65 9.68 9.78 20.24
CA THR A 65 10.31 10.28 19.01
C THR A 65 9.57 9.83 17.75
N ALA A 66 9.21 8.55 17.68
CA ALA A 66 8.45 8.01 16.53
C ALA A 66 7.06 8.66 16.44
N LEU A 67 6.42 8.88 17.59
CA LEU A 67 5.10 9.52 17.65
C LEU A 67 5.15 10.99 17.22
N ASP A 68 6.16 11.72 17.62
CA ASP A 68 6.33 13.13 17.22
C ASP A 68 6.63 13.25 15.72
N MET A 69 7.51 12.40 15.18
CA MET A 69 7.75 12.34 13.73
C MET A 69 6.47 11.97 12.96
N ALA A 70 5.68 11.04 13.47
CA ALA A 70 4.41 10.66 12.84
C ALA A 70 3.41 11.83 12.83
N LYS A 71 3.34 12.64 13.89
CA LYS A 71 2.49 13.84 13.96
C LYS A 71 2.92 14.86 12.91
N ASP A 72 4.23 15.16 12.81
CA ASP A 72 4.75 16.14 11.84
C ASP A 72 4.44 15.71 10.42
N ILE A 73 4.70 14.44 10.08
CA ILE A 73 4.39 13.89 8.75
C ILE A 73 2.88 13.92 8.48
N THR A 74 2.06 13.57 9.48
CA THR A 74 0.59 13.63 9.37
C THR A 74 0.10 15.02 9.02
N GLU A 75 0.67 16.07 9.64
CA GLU A 75 0.33 17.46 9.34
C GLU A 75 0.74 17.87 7.92
N GLU A 76 1.91 17.46 7.46
CA GLU A 76 2.38 17.72 6.09
C GLU A 76 1.50 17.02 5.06
N LEU A 77 1.16 15.76 5.28
CA LEU A 77 0.28 15.00 4.40
C LEU A 77 -1.12 15.62 4.29
N ARG A 78 -1.65 16.13 5.40
CA ARG A 78 -2.96 16.81 5.42
C ARG A 78 -2.98 18.07 4.57
N LYS A 79 -1.86 18.80 4.49
CA LYS A 79 -1.75 20.07 3.75
C LYS A 79 -1.45 19.87 2.26
N MET A 80 -0.93 18.70 1.89
CA MET A 80 -0.47 18.48 0.53
C MET A 80 -1.59 18.09 -0.44
N ARG A 81 -1.33 18.25 -1.73
CA ARG A 81 -2.11 17.68 -2.81
C ARG A 81 -1.57 16.28 -3.15
N PRO A 82 -2.36 15.20 -3.00
CA PRO A 82 -1.85 13.82 -3.13
C PRO A 82 -1.44 13.45 -4.55
N ALA A 83 -2.07 14.08 -5.56
CA ALA A 83 -1.81 13.81 -6.96
C ALA A 83 -2.01 15.03 -7.85
N ASN A 84 -1.21 15.14 -8.91
CA ASN A 84 -1.48 16.03 -10.02
C ASN A 84 -2.39 15.33 -11.03
N THR A 85 -3.34 16.06 -11.58
CA THR A 85 -4.36 15.60 -12.51
C THR A 85 -4.32 16.41 -13.81
N PRO A 86 -4.86 15.91 -14.94
CA PRO A 86 -5.03 16.72 -16.12
C PRO A 86 -5.79 18.02 -15.78
N SER A 87 -5.28 19.17 -16.20
CA SER A 87 -5.90 20.49 -15.91
C SER A 87 -7.33 20.59 -16.41
N LEU A 88 -7.64 19.90 -17.52
CA LEU A 88 -8.98 19.86 -18.10
C LEU A 88 -10.02 19.16 -17.22
N ALA A 89 -9.60 18.27 -16.31
CA ALA A 89 -10.48 17.59 -15.36
C ALA A 89 -10.98 18.55 -14.26
N GLN A 90 -10.24 19.65 -14.01
CA GLN A 90 -10.56 20.68 -13.02
C GLN A 90 -10.80 20.10 -11.62
N CYS A 91 -9.85 19.28 -11.15
CA CYS A 91 -9.93 18.65 -9.83
C CYS A 91 -9.33 19.53 -8.75
N LYS A 92 -9.98 19.55 -7.58
CA LYS A 92 -9.51 20.22 -6.35
C LYS A 92 -9.60 19.26 -5.16
N VAL A 93 -8.74 19.40 -4.18
CA VAL A 93 -8.90 18.72 -2.88
C VAL A 93 -9.99 19.46 -2.10
N VAL A 94 -10.99 18.73 -1.61
CA VAL A 94 -12.12 19.28 -0.84
C VAL A 94 -12.08 18.86 0.62
N SER A 95 -11.40 17.74 0.93
CA SER A 95 -11.14 17.28 2.30
C SER A 95 -9.81 16.56 2.35
N ALA A 96 -9.13 16.64 3.49
CA ALA A 96 -7.94 15.88 3.83
C ALA A 96 -7.96 15.57 5.32
N GLU A 97 -7.91 14.28 5.64
CA GLU A 97 -7.86 13.77 6.99
C GLU A 97 -6.62 12.88 7.11
N ALA A 98 -5.89 13.02 8.21
CA ALA A 98 -4.74 12.18 8.47
C ALA A 98 -4.70 11.85 9.96
N GLU A 99 -4.38 10.61 10.27
CA GLU A 99 -4.30 10.06 11.61
C GLU A 99 -3.09 9.15 11.76
N THR A 100 -2.65 8.98 13.00
CA THR A 100 -1.66 7.97 13.39
C THR A 100 -2.37 6.85 14.11
N ARG A 101 -1.95 5.62 13.86
CA ARG A 101 -2.43 4.42 14.56
C ARG A 101 -1.24 3.66 15.11
N SER A 102 -1.25 3.43 16.43
CA SER A 102 -0.28 2.52 17.06
C SER A 102 -0.90 1.13 17.13
N SER A 103 -0.11 0.13 16.80
CA SER A 103 -0.42 -1.29 16.99
C SER A 103 0.77 -1.97 17.66
N GLU A 104 0.48 -3.01 18.43
CA GLU A 104 1.47 -3.91 19.03
C GLU A 104 1.30 -5.25 18.34
N ASP A 105 2.38 -5.83 17.87
CA ASP A 105 2.35 -7.15 17.26
C ASP A 105 2.44 -8.28 18.32
N GLU A 106 2.43 -9.52 17.87
CA GLU A 106 2.46 -10.70 18.76
C GLU A 106 3.78 -10.81 19.54
N ASP A 107 4.86 -10.21 19.07
CA ASP A 107 6.18 -10.20 19.69
C ASP A 107 6.36 -9.01 20.66
N GLY A 108 5.37 -8.11 20.75
CA GLY A 108 5.38 -6.93 21.62
C GLY A 108 6.04 -5.71 21.00
N ASP A 109 6.37 -5.74 19.71
CA ASP A 109 6.92 -4.61 19.00
C ASP A 109 5.83 -3.58 18.65
N HIS A 110 6.10 -2.32 18.95
CA HIS A 110 5.19 -1.22 18.67
C HIS A 110 5.40 -0.67 17.26
N ARG A 111 4.35 -0.71 16.45
CA ARG A 111 4.33 -0.11 15.14
C ARG A 111 3.42 1.12 15.09
N ILE A 112 3.90 2.17 14.48
CA ILE A 112 3.12 3.38 14.23
C ILE A 112 2.88 3.50 12.74
N ASP A 113 1.61 3.43 12.34
CA ASP A 113 1.15 3.65 10.97
C ASP A 113 0.58 5.06 10.84
N VAL A 114 0.87 5.70 9.72
CA VAL A 114 0.23 6.94 9.29
C VAL A 114 -0.79 6.60 8.21
N MET A 115 -2.02 7.04 8.40
CA MET A 115 -3.11 6.88 7.46
C MET A 115 -3.60 8.27 7.03
N THR A 116 -3.76 8.47 5.74
CA THR A 116 -4.27 9.74 5.21
C THR A 116 -5.31 9.47 4.14
N THR A 117 -6.42 10.21 4.21
CA THR A 117 -7.48 10.15 3.20
C THR A 117 -7.71 11.56 2.65
N TRP A 118 -7.61 11.69 1.33
CA TRP A 118 -8.00 12.90 0.62
C TRP A 118 -9.26 12.64 -0.20
N VAL A 119 -10.13 13.63 -0.24
CA VAL A 119 -11.26 13.67 -1.16
C VAL A 119 -10.96 14.75 -2.20
N MET A 120 -10.93 14.35 -3.45
CA MET A 120 -10.80 15.27 -4.59
C MET A 120 -12.11 15.33 -5.36
N GLU A 121 -12.54 16.54 -5.68
CA GLU A 121 -13.71 16.78 -6.54
C GLU A 121 -13.26 17.26 -7.91
N CYS A 122 -13.74 16.62 -8.99
CA CYS A 122 -13.42 16.98 -10.35
C CYS A 122 -14.69 17.49 -11.08
N GLN A 123 -14.65 18.68 -11.63
CA GLN A 123 -15.80 19.24 -12.38
C GLN A 123 -16.06 18.46 -13.68
N LYS A 124 -15.01 17.90 -14.28
CA LYS A 124 -15.09 17.10 -15.52
C LYS A 124 -14.44 15.73 -15.32
N PRO A 125 -15.05 14.83 -14.52
CA PRO A 125 -14.44 13.56 -14.12
C PRO A 125 -14.13 12.64 -15.31
N ALA A 126 -14.86 12.73 -16.42
CA ALA A 126 -14.59 11.98 -17.65
C ALA A 126 -13.24 12.33 -18.31
N LEU A 127 -12.68 13.51 -18.00
CA LEU A 127 -11.39 13.97 -18.50
C LEU A 127 -10.23 13.61 -17.56
N LEU A 128 -10.50 13.02 -16.40
CA LEU A 128 -9.48 12.48 -15.52
C LEU A 128 -9.01 11.12 -16.05
N LYS A 129 -7.89 11.11 -16.76
CA LYS A 129 -7.30 9.90 -17.37
C LYS A 129 -6.21 9.28 -16.54
N TYR A 130 -5.60 10.07 -15.64
CA TYR A 130 -4.50 9.63 -14.79
C TYR A 130 -4.37 10.50 -13.54
N LEU A 131 -3.66 9.95 -12.56
CA LEU A 131 -3.20 10.60 -11.34
C LEU A 131 -1.67 10.49 -11.28
N ASP A 132 -0.94 11.60 -11.31
CA ASP A 132 0.50 11.63 -11.06
C ASP A 132 0.73 11.84 -9.56
N ILE A 133 1.07 10.77 -8.85
CA ILE A 133 1.16 10.75 -7.38
C ILE A 133 2.30 11.65 -6.90
N SER A 134 1.98 12.52 -5.94
CA SER A 134 2.90 13.55 -5.42
C SER A 134 3.59 13.11 -4.11
N LEU A 135 3.19 12.01 -3.49
CA LEU A 135 3.66 11.53 -2.19
C LEU A 135 5.18 11.38 -2.11
N PHE A 136 5.84 10.92 -3.17
CA PHE A 136 7.30 10.77 -3.23
C PHE A 136 8.09 12.06 -3.00
N LYS A 137 7.45 13.23 -3.13
CA LYS A 137 8.08 14.52 -2.82
C LYS A 137 7.99 14.85 -1.33
N ALA A 138 6.87 14.50 -0.70
CA ALA A 138 6.64 14.74 0.71
C ALA A 138 7.36 13.71 1.59
N ILE A 139 7.53 12.49 1.07
CA ILE A 139 8.12 11.37 1.80
C ILE A 139 9.25 10.77 0.93
N PRO A 140 10.42 11.43 0.86
CA PRO A 140 11.51 11.02 -0.05
C PRO A 140 12.11 9.64 0.23
N ALA A 141 11.99 9.14 1.45
CA ALA A 141 12.48 7.81 1.81
C ALA A 141 11.61 6.69 1.22
N VAL A 142 10.34 6.97 0.91
CA VAL A 142 9.46 6.02 0.23
C VAL A 142 9.86 5.92 -1.24
N ASN A 143 10.39 4.77 -1.63
CA ASN A 143 10.86 4.51 -3.01
C ASN A 143 9.89 3.67 -3.83
N ALA A 144 8.88 3.06 -3.20
CA ALA A 144 7.81 2.31 -3.85
C ALA A 144 6.49 2.42 -3.07
N ILE A 145 5.37 2.45 -3.79
CA ILE A 145 4.01 2.44 -3.24
C ILE A 145 3.20 1.43 -4.03
N GLU A 146 2.52 0.52 -3.36
CA GLU A 146 1.54 -0.37 -3.97
C GLU A 146 0.23 0.38 -4.15
N ALA A 147 -0.15 0.63 -5.41
CA ALA A 147 -1.31 1.43 -5.74
C ALA A 147 -2.43 0.59 -6.34
N TYR A 148 -3.62 0.79 -5.83
CA TYR A 148 -4.85 0.15 -6.28
C TYR A 148 -5.84 1.23 -6.70
N TYR A 149 -6.42 1.09 -7.88
CA TYR A 149 -7.53 1.92 -8.33
C TYR A 149 -8.77 1.06 -8.53
N PHE A 150 -9.88 1.49 -7.96
CA PHE A 150 -11.16 0.81 -8.01
C PHE A 150 -12.23 1.75 -8.57
N SER A 151 -12.95 1.28 -9.57
CA SER A 151 -14.17 1.91 -10.07
C SER A 151 -15.25 0.85 -10.31
N ASP A 152 -16.44 1.27 -10.69
CA ASP A 152 -17.53 0.33 -11.03
C ASP A 152 -17.19 -0.60 -12.21
N THR A 153 -16.23 -0.21 -13.06
CA THR A 153 -15.90 -0.92 -14.30
C THR A 153 -14.46 -1.42 -14.40
N ALA A 154 -13.58 -1.02 -13.48
CA ALA A 154 -12.16 -1.34 -13.54
C ALA A 154 -11.53 -1.51 -12.15
N GLN A 155 -10.60 -2.44 -12.08
CA GLN A 155 -9.67 -2.58 -10.97
C GLN A 155 -8.27 -2.63 -11.54
N VAL A 156 -7.38 -1.74 -11.06
CA VAL A 156 -6.00 -1.62 -11.52
C VAL A 156 -5.07 -1.72 -10.32
N TYR A 157 -4.07 -2.57 -10.42
CA TYR A 157 -2.93 -2.60 -9.50
C TYR A 157 -1.69 -2.08 -10.21
N LYS A 158 -0.88 -1.28 -9.51
CA LYS A 158 0.40 -0.83 -10.01
C LYS A 158 1.38 -0.55 -8.87
N LYS A 159 2.61 -1.07 -8.96
CA LYS A 159 3.71 -0.63 -8.12
C LYS A 159 4.23 0.69 -8.68
N LEU A 160 4.04 1.76 -7.93
CA LEU A 160 4.51 3.11 -8.26
C LEU A 160 5.91 3.32 -7.69
N THR A 161 6.71 4.13 -8.41
CA THR A 161 8.03 4.58 -7.98
C THR A 161 8.18 6.07 -8.31
N PRO A 162 9.18 6.80 -7.79
CA PRO A 162 9.42 8.19 -8.18
C PRO A 162 9.53 8.41 -9.70
N ALA A 163 10.13 7.44 -10.42
CA ALA A 163 10.26 7.47 -11.89
C ALA A 163 8.98 7.05 -12.62
N SER A 164 8.11 6.23 -11.99
CA SER A 164 6.87 5.71 -12.57
C SER A 164 5.69 5.94 -11.64
N LYS A 165 5.38 7.21 -11.37
CA LYS A 165 4.39 7.66 -10.37
C LYS A 165 2.97 7.86 -10.92
N ARG A 166 2.73 7.52 -12.19
CA ARG A 166 1.43 7.68 -12.83
C ARG A 166 0.55 6.45 -12.62
N LEU A 167 -0.62 6.67 -12.05
CA LEU A 167 -1.72 5.70 -11.99
C LEU A 167 -2.75 6.07 -13.07
N ASN A 168 -2.97 5.20 -14.02
CA ASN A 168 -3.97 5.40 -15.07
C ASN A 168 -5.34 4.95 -14.53
N ARG A 169 -6.37 5.65 -15.02
CA ARG A 169 -7.77 5.34 -14.73
C ARG A 169 -8.37 4.44 -15.81
#